data_e109415b64955695aafe6df3bbf2ef5d
#
_entry.id   e109415b64955695aafe6df3bbf2ef5d
#
_cell.length_a   1.000
_cell.length_b   1.000
_cell.length_c   1.000
_cell.angle_alpha   90.00
_cell.angle_beta   90.00
_cell.angle_gamma   90.00
#
_symmetry.space_group_name_H-M   'P 1'
#
loop_
_entity.id
_entity.type
_entity.pdbx_description
1 polymer ?
#
loop_
_entity_poly.entity_id
_entity_poly.type
_entity_poly.pdbx_seq_one_letter_code
_entity_poly.pdbx_strand_id
1 'polypeptide(L)'
;TTAAFAQNAPVRASFEAGYTSTYLVNGLSRTKATPFAGVGLGSTYYGVDVGVSGTILPVSENLDESHWAFNVGKGFQIFEGLVLRTDGAVIRHQAGDPNIPNSTEANIKVALSNIVFTPYVKGVYDINLEQYGYGVGLERPTSVFGWFTVTPALEYIKLSDSANAVAKLGVSRTFFDHLTAFAEVTYIKNDFDVSTFNFARKELDGEVVGAGGLRWTF
;
A
#
# COMPACT_ATOMS: atom_id res chain seq x y z
N THR A 1 17.80 9.97 -34.44
CA THR A 1 17.33 9.28 -33.21
C THR A 1 18.09 9.86 -32.04
N THR A 2 17.57 10.98 -31.48
CA THR A 2 18.06 11.59 -30.24
C THR A 2 17.56 10.71 -29.11
N ALA A 3 18.44 9.92 -28.50
CA ALA A 3 18.18 9.29 -27.22
C ALA A 3 17.97 10.43 -26.20
N ALA A 4 16.73 10.66 -25.83
CA ALA A 4 16.45 11.52 -24.69
C ALA A 4 17.04 10.82 -23.46
N PHE A 5 18.18 11.31 -23.00
CA PHE A 5 18.72 10.92 -21.70
C PHE A 5 17.67 11.33 -20.68
N ALA A 6 17.01 10.36 -20.07
CA ALA A 6 16.11 10.61 -18.96
C ALA A 6 16.93 11.36 -17.90
N GLN A 7 16.62 12.64 -17.70
CA GLN A 7 17.22 13.43 -16.65
C GLN A 7 16.90 12.73 -15.33
N ASN A 8 17.91 12.53 -14.51
CA ASN A 8 17.73 12.04 -13.16
C ASN A 8 16.78 12.99 -12.44
N ALA A 9 15.65 12.48 -11.99
CA ALA A 9 14.72 13.28 -11.21
C ALA A 9 15.37 13.60 -9.86
N PRO A 10 15.12 14.79 -9.31
CA PRO A 10 15.66 15.16 -7.99
C PRO A 10 15.18 14.17 -6.93
N VAL A 11 15.99 14.02 -5.89
CA VAL A 11 15.57 13.27 -4.70
C VAL A 11 14.37 13.99 -4.09
N ARG A 12 13.31 13.25 -3.81
CA ARG A 12 12.12 13.71 -3.12
C ARG A 12 12.13 13.16 -1.71
N ALA A 13 11.95 14.05 -0.74
CA ALA A 13 11.75 13.67 0.64
C ALA A 13 10.27 13.82 1.00
N SER A 14 9.75 12.94 1.85
CA SER A 14 8.40 13.06 2.39
C SER A 14 8.40 12.83 3.88
N PHE A 15 7.49 13.51 4.55
CA PHE A 15 7.12 13.28 5.94
C PHE A 15 5.61 13.10 6.00
N GLU A 16 5.15 12.13 6.78
CA GLU A 16 3.72 11.96 7.03
C GLU A 16 3.46 11.77 8.52
N ALA A 17 2.28 12.21 8.96
CA ALA A 17 1.78 11.99 10.30
C ALA A 17 0.27 11.83 10.24
N GLY A 18 -0.27 10.97 11.08
CA GLY A 18 -1.70 10.70 11.07
C GLY A 18 -2.13 9.80 12.19
N TYR A 19 -3.31 9.24 12.01
CA TYR A 19 -3.94 8.32 12.94
C TYR A 19 -4.56 7.15 12.18
N THR A 20 -4.41 5.96 12.70
CA THR A 20 -5.10 4.77 12.19
C THR A 20 -5.90 4.11 13.31
N SER A 21 -7.11 3.65 13.00
CA SER A 21 -7.93 2.91 13.97
C SER A 21 -7.35 1.53 14.26
N THR A 22 -6.63 0.97 13.30
CA THR A 22 -5.92 -0.31 13.40
C THR A 22 -4.83 -0.32 12.34
N TYR A 23 -3.69 -0.89 12.64
CA TYR A 23 -2.65 -1.12 11.66
C TYR A 23 -2.81 -2.50 11.01
N LEU A 24 -2.70 -2.54 9.71
CA LEU A 24 -2.93 -3.75 8.90
C LEU A 24 -1.67 -4.16 8.14
N VAL A 25 -1.36 -5.44 8.21
CA VAL A 25 -0.34 -6.08 7.37
C VAL A 25 -0.99 -7.22 6.62
N ASN A 26 -1.00 -7.16 5.29
CA ASN A 26 -1.63 -8.16 4.42
C ASN A 26 -3.06 -8.54 4.80
N GLY A 27 -3.84 -7.55 5.28
CA GLY A 27 -5.21 -7.77 5.72
C GLY A 27 -5.36 -8.34 7.13
N LEU A 28 -4.27 -8.51 7.87
CA LEU A 28 -4.31 -8.92 9.27
C LEU A 28 -4.13 -7.72 10.20
N SER A 29 -5.00 -7.60 11.18
CA SER A 29 -4.94 -6.56 12.22
C SER A 29 -3.75 -6.80 13.15
N ARG A 30 -2.89 -5.80 13.32
CA ARG A 30 -1.68 -5.89 14.15
C ARG A 30 -1.76 -5.05 15.40
N THR A 31 -2.38 -3.86 15.35
CA THR A 31 -2.42 -2.93 16.47
C THR A 31 -3.80 -2.34 16.67
N LYS A 32 -4.03 -1.76 17.85
CA LYS A 32 -5.19 -0.91 18.12
C LYS A 32 -4.98 0.50 17.56
N ALA A 33 -6.01 1.32 17.67
CA ALA A 33 -6.01 2.72 17.29
C ALA A 33 -4.78 3.48 17.82
N THR A 34 -3.97 4.03 16.90
CA THR A 34 -2.70 4.67 17.26
C THR A 34 -2.34 5.81 16.30
N PRO A 35 -1.67 6.87 16.75
CA PRO A 35 -1.01 7.81 15.86
C PRO A 35 0.13 7.11 15.11
N PHE A 36 0.54 7.66 13.98
CA PHE A 36 1.72 7.22 13.28
C PHE A 36 2.51 8.43 12.73
N ALA A 37 3.80 8.22 12.53
CA ALA A 37 4.67 9.14 11.83
C ALA A 37 5.55 8.36 10.84
N GLY A 38 5.76 8.92 9.66
CA GLY A 38 6.53 8.28 8.61
C GLY A 38 7.45 9.26 7.89
N VAL A 39 8.53 8.74 7.34
CA VAL A 39 9.48 9.44 6.49
C VAL A 39 9.71 8.64 5.22
N GLY A 40 10.00 9.33 4.13
CA GLY A 40 10.31 8.67 2.87
C GLY A 40 11.33 9.46 2.06
N LEU A 41 12.16 8.75 1.32
CA LEU A 41 13.06 9.28 0.32
C LEU A 41 12.86 8.50 -0.98
N GLY A 42 12.81 9.18 -2.10
CA GLY A 42 12.65 8.54 -3.39
C GLY A 42 13.29 9.33 -4.51
N SER A 43 13.67 8.66 -5.56
CA SER A 43 14.20 9.26 -6.79
C SER A 43 13.89 8.37 -7.98
N THR A 44 13.93 8.96 -9.17
CA THR A 44 13.84 8.21 -10.42
C THR A 44 15.18 8.30 -11.15
N TYR A 45 15.79 7.15 -11.42
CA TYR A 45 17.05 7.05 -12.13
C TYR A 45 16.90 6.18 -13.37
N TYR A 46 17.14 6.72 -14.55
CA TYR A 46 16.91 6.04 -15.84
C TYR A 46 15.52 5.38 -16.00
N GLY A 47 14.49 6.06 -15.48
CA GLY A 47 13.11 5.55 -15.54
C GLY A 47 12.83 4.40 -14.56
N VAL A 48 13.75 4.14 -13.62
CA VAL A 48 13.56 3.25 -12.48
C VAL A 48 13.32 4.10 -11.25
N ASP A 49 12.17 3.92 -10.63
CA ASP A 49 11.84 4.53 -9.35
C ASP A 49 12.51 3.72 -8.23
N VAL A 50 13.20 4.39 -7.34
CA VAL A 50 13.77 3.78 -6.13
C VAL A 50 13.34 4.60 -4.91
N GLY A 51 13.07 3.93 -3.81
CA GLY A 51 12.66 4.62 -2.60
C GLY A 51 12.91 3.82 -1.34
N VAL A 52 13.06 4.53 -0.24
CA VAL A 52 13.08 3.98 1.10
C VAL A 52 12.07 4.76 1.95
N SER A 53 11.31 4.07 2.77
CA SER A 53 10.39 4.69 3.72
C SER A 53 10.40 3.98 5.04
N GLY A 54 10.07 4.72 6.09
CA GLY A 54 9.92 4.18 7.43
C GLY A 54 8.71 4.81 8.11
N THR A 55 7.96 4.00 8.84
CA THR A 55 6.81 4.43 9.64
C THR A 55 6.95 3.86 11.04
N ILE A 56 6.67 4.68 12.04
CA ILE A 56 6.67 4.32 13.44
C ILE A 56 5.24 4.50 13.97
N LEU A 57 4.78 3.50 14.70
CA LEU A 57 3.49 3.48 15.36
C LEU A 57 3.71 3.24 16.87
N PRO A 58 3.57 4.26 17.72
CA PRO A 58 3.63 4.07 19.16
C PRO A 58 2.37 3.30 19.60
N VAL A 59 2.54 2.07 20.05
CA VAL A 59 1.43 1.16 20.41
C VAL A 59 1.12 1.21 21.90
N SER A 60 2.12 1.43 22.75
CA SER A 60 1.98 1.62 24.21
C SER A 60 3.23 2.28 24.78
N GLU A 61 3.22 2.59 26.07
CA GLU A 61 4.30 3.34 26.77
C GLU A 61 5.73 2.76 26.59
N ASN A 62 5.87 1.51 26.13
CA ASN A 62 7.16 0.85 25.92
C ASN A 62 7.24 -0.01 24.66
N LEU A 63 6.26 0.08 23.76
CA LEU A 63 6.14 -0.80 22.62
C LEU A 63 5.87 0.03 21.36
N ASP A 64 6.92 0.27 20.57
CA ASP A 64 6.79 0.90 19.26
C ASP A 64 6.82 -0.16 18.16
N GLU A 65 5.87 -0.10 17.25
CA GLU A 65 5.91 -0.87 16.02
C GLU A 65 6.55 -0.02 14.91
N SER A 66 7.45 -0.59 14.15
CA SER A 66 8.07 0.13 13.05
C SER A 66 8.08 -0.67 11.77
N HIS A 67 7.95 0.05 10.66
CA HIS A 67 7.97 -0.49 9.31
C HIS A 67 9.02 0.22 8.50
N TRP A 68 9.86 -0.54 7.82
CA TRP A 68 10.85 -0.03 6.88
C TRP A 68 10.65 -0.72 5.55
N ALA A 69 10.53 0.06 4.49
CA ALA A 69 10.36 -0.44 3.14
C ALA A 69 11.45 0.10 2.22
N PHE A 70 12.02 -0.79 1.43
CA PHE A 70 12.80 -0.44 0.25
C PHE A 70 11.98 -0.81 -0.98
N ASN A 71 11.79 0.14 -1.90
CA ASN A 71 10.95 -0.02 -3.06
C ASN A 71 11.74 0.21 -4.33
N VAL A 72 11.44 -0.55 -5.36
CA VAL A 72 11.92 -0.35 -6.72
C VAL A 72 10.77 -0.54 -7.71
N GLY A 73 10.67 0.32 -8.72
CA GLY A 73 9.59 0.22 -9.70
C GLY A 73 10.01 0.70 -11.07
N LYS A 74 9.37 0.15 -12.11
CA LYS A 74 9.56 0.59 -13.48
C LYS A 74 8.28 0.44 -14.29
N GLY A 75 7.95 1.49 -15.06
CA GLY A 75 6.91 1.45 -16.07
C GLY A 75 7.47 1.13 -17.45
N PHE A 76 6.78 0.28 -18.19
CA PHE A 76 7.08 -0.07 -19.58
C PHE A 76 5.87 0.28 -20.44
N GLN A 77 6.04 1.17 -21.39
CA GLN A 77 5.00 1.45 -22.36
C GLN A 77 4.86 0.27 -23.32
N ILE A 78 3.68 -0.39 -23.31
CA ILE A 78 3.39 -1.53 -24.18
C ILE A 78 2.78 -1.03 -25.50
N PHE A 79 1.79 -0.13 -25.37
CA PHE A 79 1.12 0.53 -26.51
C PHE A 79 0.90 2.00 -26.15
N GLU A 80 0.47 2.79 -27.14
CA GLU A 80 0.06 4.18 -26.88
C GLU A 80 -1.05 4.20 -25.81
N GLY A 81 -0.78 4.86 -24.69
CA GLY A 81 -1.71 4.98 -23.57
C GLY A 81 -1.77 3.77 -22.60
N LEU A 82 -1.04 2.67 -22.86
CA LEU A 82 -1.02 1.52 -21.95
C LEU A 82 0.37 1.30 -21.36
N VAL A 83 0.47 1.30 -20.05
CA VAL A 83 1.73 1.09 -19.31
C VAL A 83 1.63 -0.15 -18.43
N LEU A 84 2.58 -1.07 -18.60
CA LEU A 84 2.84 -2.14 -17.64
C LEU A 84 3.79 -1.61 -16.57
N ARG A 85 3.36 -1.59 -15.32
CA ARG A 85 4.21 -1.19 -14.21
C ARG A 85 4.57 -2.42 -13.38
N THR A 86 5.86 -2.57 -13.09
CA THR A 86 6.37 -3.58 -12.18
C THR A 86 6.98 -2.88 -10.99
N ASP A 87 6.52 -3.21 -9.80
CA ASP A 87 7.04 -2.70 -8.52
C ASP A 87 7.48 -3.87 -7.66
N GLY A 88 8.64 -3.76 -7.05
CA GLY A 88 9.16 -4.68 -6.04
C GLY A 88 9.39 -3.93 -4.73
N ALA A 89 9.19 -4.60 -3.61
CA ALA A 89 9.48 -4.05 -2.29
C ALA A 89 10.03 -5.12 -1.36
N VAL A 90 10.93 -4.70 -0.47
CA VAL A 90 11.27 -5.46 0.73
C VAL A 90 10.84 -4.63 1.92
N ILE A 91 9.98 -5.20 2.77
CA ILE A 91 9.38 -4.52 3.90
C ILE A 91 9.75 -5.28 5.17
N ARG A 92 10.37 -4.60 6.11
CA ARG A 92 10.62 -5.12 7.43
C ARG A 92 9.61 -4.56 8.42
N HIS A 93 8.88 -5.44 9.06
CA HIS A 93 7.97 -5.15 10.15
C HIS A 93 8.64 -5.54 11.47
N GLN A 94 8.82 -4.59 12.33
CA GLN A 94 9.35 -4.82 13.67
C GLN A 94 8.21 -4.61 14.66
N ALA A 95 7.77 -5.70 15.28
CA ALA A 95 6.74 -5.66 16.30
C ALA A 95 7.32 -5.12 17.61
N GLY A 96 6.58 -4.23 18.26
CA GLY A 96 6.93 -3.77 19.61
C GLY A 96 6.71 -4.84 20.67
N ASP A 97 5.71 -5.72 20.50
CA ASP A 97 5.42 -6.83 21.40
C ASP A 97 6.39 -8.00 21.14
N PRO A 98 7.17 -8.44 22.16
CA PRO A 98 8.10 -9.56 22.02
C PRO A 98 7.42 -10.89 21.72
N ASN A 99 6.12 -11.01 21.92
CA ASN A 99 5.35 -12.21 21.59
C ASN A 99 4.90 -12.24 20.11
N ILE A 100 5.03 -11.12 19.40
CA ILE A 100 4.72 -11.04 17.98
C ILE A 100 6.04 -11.11 17.21
N PRO A 101 6.23 -12.10 16.32
CA PRO A 101 7.46 -12.21 15.56
C PRO A 101 7.63 -11.04 14.60
N ASN A 102 8.86 -10.54 14.50
CA ASN A 102 9.22 -9.64 13.41
C ASN A 102 9.06 -10.36 12.08
N SER A 103 8.64 -9.63 11.06
CA SER A 103 8.53 -10.19 9.72
C SER A 103 9.34 -9.38 8.70
N THR A 104 9.79 -10.04 7.66
CA THR A 104 10.43 -9.40 6.52
C THR A 104 9.76 -9.94 5.26
N GLU A 105 9.08 -9.08 4.56
CA GLU A 105 8.34 -9.44 3.36
C GLU A 105 9.07 -8.97 2.10
N ALA A 106 9.15 -9.84 1.12
CA ALA A 106 9.49 -9.49 -0.25
C ALA A 106 8.21 -9.51 -1.09
N ASN A 107 7.92 -8.42 -1.75
CA ASN A 107 6.73 -8.29 -2.58
C ASN A 107 7.11 -7.94 -4.03
N ILE A 108 6.31 -8.43 -4.98
CA ILE A 108 6.31 -8.00 -6.36
C ILE A 108 4.88 -7.71 -6.80
N LYS A 109 4.66 -6.56 -7.43
CA LYS A 109 3.35 -6.16 -8.00
C LYS A 109 3.54 -5.86 -9.49
N VAL A 110 2.65 -6.39 -10.32
CA VAL A 110 2.57 -6.08 -11.74
C VAL A 110 1.19 -5.52 -12.03
N ALA A 111 1.13 -4.32 -12.57
CA ALA A 111 -0.10 -3.58 -12.82
C ALA A 111 -0.16 -3.08 -14.26
N LEU A 112 -1.38 -3.02 -14.82
CA LEU A 112 -1.67 -2.32 -16.07
C LEU A 112 -2.28 -0.97 -15.72
N SER A 113 -1.62 0.11 -16.11
CA SER A 113 -2.08 1.48 -15.86
C SER A 113 -2.48 2.20 -17.14
N ASN A 114 -3.10 3.38 -16.96
CA ASN A 114 -3.68 4.19 -18.03
C ASN A 114 -4.91 3.57 -18.72
N ILE A 115 -5.62 2.70 -18.02
CA ILE A 115 -6.95 2.22 -18.41
C ILE A 115 -7.95 2.60 -17.31
N VAL A 116 -9.24 2.39 -17.58
CA VAL A 116 -10.33 2.82 -16.67
C VAL A 116 -10.14 2.31 -15.23
N PHE A 117 -9.70 1.07 -15.07
CA PHE A 117 -9.27 0.47 -13.82
C PHE A 117 -7.84 -0.02 -13.98
N THR A 118 -7.03 0.07 -12.94
CA THR A 118 -5.69 -0.48 -12.90
C THR A 118 -5.72 -1.89 -12.30
N PRO A 119 -5.87 -2.95 -13.11
CA PRO A 119 -5.77 -4.31 -12.59
C PRO A 119 -4.31 -4.60 -12.24
N TYR A 120 -4.13 -5.39 -11.19
CA TYR A 120 -2.80 -5.85 -10.79
C TYR A 120 -2.82 -7.25 -10.23
N VAL A 121 -1.65 -7.88 -10.30
CA VAL A 121 -1.33 -9.09 -9.56
C VAL A 121 -0.14 -8.81 -8.66
N LYS A 122 -0.10 -9.46 -7.50
CA LYS A 122 1.05 -9.37 -6.59
C LYS A 122 1.44 -10.74 -6.06
N GLY A 123 2.74 -10.91 -5.82
CA GLY A 123 3.30 -12.00 -5.04
C GLY A 123 3.88 -11.45 -3.74
N VAL A 124 3.76 -12.19 -2.67
CA VAL A 124 4.30 -11.86 -1.34
C VAL A 124 5.02 -13.09 -0.80
N TYR A 125 6.19 -12.89 -0.23
CA TYR A 125 6.93 -13.91 0.49
C TYR A 125 7.41 -13.35 1.82
N ASP A 126 6.92 -13.91 2.92
CA ASP A 126 7.43 -13.61 4.26
C ASP A 126 8.64 -14.50 4.54
N ILE A 127 9.82 -13.87 4.63
CA ILE A 127 11.10 -14.57 4.79
C ILE A 127 11.23 -15.23 6.17
N ASN A 128 10.65 -14.61 7.20
CA ASN A 128 10.78 -15.09 8.58
C ASN A 128 9.79 -16.23 8.88
N LEU A 129 8.59 -16.14 8.31
CA LEU A 129 7.55 -17.16 8.48
C LEU A 129 7.59 -18.25 7.40
N GLU A 130 8.45 -18.09 6.38
CA GLU A 130 8.54 -18.98 5.21
C GLU A 130 7.19 -19.18 4.49
N GLN A 131 6.36 -18.11 4.52
CA GLN A 131 5.03 -18.13 3.92
C GLN A 131 5.02 -17.36 2.61
N TYR A 132 4.36 -17.90 1.62
CA TYR A 132 4.12 -17.22 0.34
C TYR A 132 2.64 -16.93 0.15
N GLY A 133 2.39 -15.91 -0.63
CA GLY A 133 1.04 -15.50 -0.99
C GLY A 133 0.99 -14.89 -2.37
N TYR A 134 -0.21 -14.79 -2.89
CA TYR A 134 -0.50 -14.04 -4.10
C TYR A 134 -1.77 -13.23 -3.94
N GLY A 135 -1.85 -12.15 -4.68
CA GLY A 135 -3.01 -11.29 -4.68
C GLY A 135 -3.38 -10.84 -6.09
N VAL A 136 -4.65 -10.53 -6.27
CA VAL A 136 -5.17 -9.87 -7.45
C VAL A 136 -6.02 -8.70 -7.01
N GLY A 137 -5.98 -7.61 -7.76
CA GLY A 137 -6.76 -6.44 -7.38
C GLY A 137 -7.03 -5.50 -8.53
N LEU A 138 -7.87 -4.53 -8.22
CA LEU A 138 -8.27 -3.43 -9.09
C LEU A 138 -8.20 -2.14 -8.28
N GLU A 139 -7.66 -1.09 -8.85
CA GLU A 139 -7.68 0.24 -8.26
C GLU A 139 -8.03 1.29 -9.31
N ARG A 140 -8.62 2.41 -8.88
CA ARG A 140 -8.96 3.50 -9.78
C ARG A 140 -8.83 4.85 -9.09
N PRO A 141 -7.65 5.49 -9.10
CA PRO A 141 -7.56 6.88 -8.69
C PRO A 141 -8.34 7.75 -9.67
N THR A 142 -9.25 8.56 -9.15
CA THR A 142 -10.12 9.42 -9.94
C THR A 142 -10.12 10.83 -9.34
N SER A 143 -9.79 11.81 -10.16
CA SER A 143 -9.94 13.21 -9.76
C SER A 143 -11.42 13.59 -9.77
N VAL A 144 -11.92 14.12 -8.66
CA VAL A 144 -13.30 14.57 -8.48
C VAL A 144 -13.28 16.10 -8.32
N PHE A 145 -14.01 16.80 -9.17
CA PHE A 145 -14.08 18.27 -9.25
C PHE A 145 -12.71 18.96 -9.37
N GLY A 146 -11.66 18.26 -9.80
CA GLY A 146 -10.29 18.78 -9.86
C GLY A 146 -9.64 19.07 -8.49
N TRP A 147 -10.31 18.76 -7.37
CA TRP A 147 -9.89 19.15 -6.03
C TRP A 147 -9.50 17.95 -5.16
N PHE A 148 -10.14 16.83 -5.38
CA PHE A 148 -9.92 15.61 -4.61
C PHE A 148 -9.54 14.46 -5.53
N THR A 149 -8.69 13.57 -5.05
CA THR A 149 -8.49 12.26 -5.65
C THR A 149 -9.20 11.24 -4.79
N VAL A 150 -10.12 10.50 -5.40
CA VAL A 150 -10.82 9.37 -4.77
C VAL A 150 -10.25 8.10 -5.37
N THR A 151 -9.83 7.17 -4.54
CA THR A 151 -9.18 5.92 -4.96
C THR A 151 -9.93 4.73 -4.37
N PRO A 152 -10.98 4.22 -5.05
CA PRO A 152 -11.53 2.93 -4.73
C PRO A 152 -10.55 1.82 -5.15
N ALA A 153 -10.44 0.79 -4.33
CA ALA A 153 -9.67 -0.41 -4.63
C ALA A 153 -10.34 -1.65 -4.07
N LEU A 154 -10.19 -2.75 -4.78
CA LEU A 154 -10.59 -4.10 -4.36
C LEU A 154 -9.40 -5.02 -4.52
N GLU A 155 -9.15 -5.85 -3.53
CA GLU A 155 -8.06 -6.82 -3.54
C GLU A 155 -8.52 -8.14 -2.94
N TYR A 156 -8.07 -9.22 -3.53
CA TYR A 156 -8.09 -10.54 -2.93
C TYR A 156 -6.64 -10.97 -2.74
N ILE A 157 -6.30 -11.40 -1.53
CA ILE A 157 -4.97 -11.91 -1.21
C ILE A 157 -5.09 -13.28 -0.54
N LYS A 158 -4.41 -14.27 -1.09
CA LYS A 158 -4.26 -15.62 -0.54
C LYS A 158 -2.86 -15.75 0.03
N LEU A 159 -2.75 -15.94 1.32
CA LEU A 159 -1.56 -16.39 2.01
C LEU A 159 -1.65 -17.91 2.18
N SER A 160 -0.56 -18.56 2.63
CA SER A 160 -0.52 -20.03 2.77
C SER A 160 -1.73 -20.58 3.51
N ASP A 161 -2.09 -19.99 4.63
CA ASP A 161 -3.10 -20.50 5.55
C ASP A 161 -4.37 -19.63 5.64
N SER A 162 -4.39 -18.47 4.98
CA SER A 162 -5.53 -17.54 5.02
C SER A 162 -5.82 -16.90 3.68
N ALA A 163 -7.03 -16.44 3.50
CA ALA A 163 -7.42 -15.66 2.34
C ALA A 163 -8.22 -14.44 2.80
N ASN A 164 -7.89 -13.27 2.26
CA ASN A 164 -8.51 -12.02 2.65
C ASN A 164 -9.08 -11.31 1.42
N ALA A 165 -10.30 -10.78 1.57
CA ALA A 165 -10.87 -9.83 0.63
C ALA A 165 -10.81 -8.43 1.26
N VAL A 166 -10.29 -7.48 0.51
CA VAL A 166 -10.08 -6.10 0.97
C VAL A 166 -10.81 -5.16 0.03
N ALA A 167 -11.67 -4.31 0.57
CA ALA A 167 -12.26 -3.19 -0.13
C ALA A 167 -11.78 -1.89 0.51
N LYS A 168 -11.27 -0.97 -0.29
CA LYS A 168 -10.62 0.23 0.17
C LYS A 168 -11.18 1.45 -0.54
N LEU A 169 -11.38 2.53 0.19
CA LEU A 169 -11.74 3.83 -0.34
C LEU A 169 -10.81 4.89 0.28
N GLY A 170 -9.91 5.40 -0.54
CA GLY A 170 -9.04 6.52 -0.19
C GLY A 170 -9.58 7.84 -0.76
N VAL A 171 -9.41 8.91 -0.01
CA VAL A 171 -9.65 10.29 -0.45
C VAL A 171 -8.44 11.11 -0.09
N SER A 172 -7.94 11.91 -1.03
CA SER A 172 -6.82 12.81 -0.78
C SER A 172 -6.99 14.14 -1.48
N ARG A 173 -6.34 15.17 -0.92
CA ARG A 173 -6.25 16.50 -1.51
C ARG A 173 -4.88 17.10 -1.25
N THR A 174 -4.23 17.56 -2.32
CA THR A 174 -2.96 18.27 -2.22
C THR A 174 -3.20 19.78 -2.17
N PHE A 175 -2.53 20.43 -1.24
CA PHE A 175 -2.51 21.86 -1.01
C PHE A 175 -1.10 22.38 -1.24
N PHE A 176 -0.96 23.52 -1.85
CA PHE A 176 0.33 24.22 -2.05
C PHE A 176 1.42 23.36 -2.71
N ASP A 177 1.03 22.38 -3.54
CA ASP A 177 1.89 21.43 -4.26
C ASP A 177 2.74 20.50 -3.38
N HIS A 178 2.74 20.68 -2.07
CA HIS A 178 3.62 19.98 -1.14
C HIS A 178 2.90 19.26 0.00
N LEU A 179 1.73 19.73 0.41
CA LEU A 179 0.98 19.20 1.53
C LEU A 179 -0.24 18.42 1.04
N THR A 180 -0.33 17.16 1.34
CA THR A 180 -1.48 16.31 1.02
C THR A 180 -2.18 15.88 2.31
N ALA A 181 -3.47 16.23 2.44
CA ALA A 181 -4.34 15.60 3.42
C ALA A 181 -4.93 14.33 2.80
N PHE A 182 -5.03 13.27 3.58
CA PHE A 182 -5.61 12.01 3.14
C PHE A 182 -6.47 11.39 4.23
N ALA A 183 -7.46 10.63 3.80
CA ALA A 183 -8.26 9.75 4.64
C ALA A 183 -8.55 8.47 3.86
N GLU A 184 -8.63 7.35 4.56
CA GLU A 184 -8.84 6.05 3.99
C GLU A 184 -9.74 5.22 4.88
N VAL A 185 -10.66 4.49 4.29
CA VAL A 185 -11.45 3.46 4.96
C VAL A 185 -11.20 2.15 4.23
N THR A 186 -10.88 1.12 4.99
CA THR A 186 -10.62 -0.23 4.49
C THR A 186 -11.55 -1.20 5.20
N TYR A 187 -12.29 -1.97 4.43
CA TYR A 187 -13.04 -3.13 4.91
C TYR A 187 -12.26 -4.40 4.58
N ILE A 188 -12.10 -5.28 5.54
CA ILE A 188 -11.37 -6.53 5.39
C ILE A 188 -12.26 -7.67 5.84
N LYS A 189 -12.40 -8.66 4.99
CA LYS A 189 -12.97 -9.96 5.35
C LYS A 189 -11.84 -10.98 5.36
N ASN A 190 -11.55 -11.48 6.55
CA ASN A 190 -10.59 -12.57 6.74
C ASN A 190 -11.25 -13.92 6.41
N ASP A 191 -10.42 -14.90 6.06
CA ASP A 191 -10.84 -16.26 5.69
C ASP A 191 -11.89 -16.30 4.56
N PHE A 192 -11.74 -15.37 3.60
CA PHE A 192 -12.62 -15.27 2.46
C PHE A 192 -12.44 -16.44 1.51
N ASP A 193 -13.49 -17.29 1.39
CA ASP A 193 -13.52 -18.38 0.43
C ASP A 193 -14.34 -17.97 -0.81
N VAL A 194 -13.64 -17.84 -1.93
CA VAL A 194 -14.26 -17.46 -3.22
C VAL A 194 -15.30 -18.49 -3.69
N SER A 195 -15.12 -19.77 -3.36
CA SER A 195 -16.00 -20.85 -3.78
C SER A 195 -17.34 -20.82 -3.04
N THR A 196 -17.37 -20.25 -1.84
CA THR A 196 -18.56 -20.14 -0.99
C THR A 196 -19.18 -18.74 -1.00
N PHE A 197 -18.63 -17.82 -1.79
CA PHE A 197 -19.13 -16.45 -1.84
C PHE A 197 -20.56 -16.38 -2.38
N ASN A 198 -21.48 -16.04 -1.49
CA ASN A 198 -22.90 -15.87 -1.81
C ASN A 198 -23.34 -14.44 -1.45
N PHE A 199 -23.58 -13.61 -2.47
CA PHE A 199 -24.04 -12.22 -2.29
C PHE A 199 -25.34 -12.09 -1.47
N ALA A 200 -26.11 -13.17 -1.34
CA ALA A 200 -27.37 -13.16 -0.58
C ALA A 200 -27.19 -13.37 0.93
N ARG A 201 -26.01 -13.80 1.41
CA ARG A 201 -25.75 -13.96 2.84
C ARG A 201 -25.30 -12.65 3.46
N LYS A 202 -26.10 -12.20 4.42
CA LYS A 202 -26.05 -10.87 5.06
C LYS A 202 -25.04 -10.74 6.19
N GLU A 203 -24.22 -11.74 6.46
CA GLU A 203 -23.22 -11.72 7.52
C GLU A 203 -21.87 -11.28 6.95
N LEU A 204 -21.65 -9.97 6.99
CA LEU A 204 -20.36 -9.35 6.71
C LEU A 204 -19.54 -9.35 8.01
N ASP A 205 -19.06 -10.52 8.42
CA ASP A 205 -18.06 -10.63 9.49
C ASP A 205 -16.71 -10.11 8.97
N GLY A 206 -16.52 -8.82 9.02
CA GLY A 206 -15.32 -8.15 8.56
C GLY A 206 -14.94 -7.01 9.49
N GLU A 207 -13.68 -6.61 9.42
CA GLU A 207 -13.16 -5.47 10.15
C GLU A 207 -13.16 -4.22 9.29
N VAL A 208 -13.60 -3.09 9.86
CA VAL A 208 -13.51 -1.77 9.23
C VAL A 208 -12.39 -0.99 9.88
N VAL A 209 -11.43 -0.55 9.08
CA VAL A 209 -10.29 0.23 9.52
C VAL A 209 -10.30 1.59 8.85
N GLY A 210 -10.10 2.62 9.65
CA GLY A 210 -9.95 4.00 9.18
C GLY A 210 -8.56 4.53 9.44
N ALA A 211 -7.99 5.24 8.48
CA ALA A 211 -6.75 5.98 8.64
C ALA A 211 -6.87 7.37 8.03
N GLY A 212 -6.12 8.32 8.54
CA GLY A 212 -6.06 9.66 7.96
C GLY A 212 -4.89 10.45 8.50
N GLY A 213 -4.46 11.45 7.74
CA GLY A 213 -3.30 12.22 8.11
C GLY A 213 -2.92 13.28 7.10
N LEU A 214 -1.73 13.81 7.29
CA LEU A 214 -1.07 14.77 6.43
C LEU A 214 0.26 14.20 5.93
N ARG A 215 0.56 14.45 4.67
CA ARG A 215 1.84 14.13 4.05
C ARG A 215 2.43 15.39 3.45
N TRP A 216 3.67 15.66 3.80
CA TRP A 216 4.46 16.74 3.23
C TRP A 216 5.52 16.17 2.30
N THR A 217 5.65 16.72 1.08
CA THR A 217 6.66 16.30 0.08
C THR A 217 7.52 17.51 -0.31
N PHE A 218 8.85 17.32 -0.35
CA PHE A 218 9.84 18.33 -0.68
C PHE A 218 10.55 18.02 -2.00
#